data_bd928aee8e73ac5033bb05f75b8e60de
#
_entry.id   bd928aee8e73ac5033bb05f75b8e60de
#
_cell.length_a   1.000
_cell.length_b   1.000
_cell.length_c   1.000
_cell.angle_alpha   90.00
_cell.angle_beta   90.00
_cell.angle_gamma   90.00
#
_symmetry.space_group_name_H-M   'P 1'
#
loop_
_entity.id
_entity.type
_entity.pdbx_description
1 polymer ?
#
loop_
_entity_poly.entity_id
_entity_poly.type
_entity_poly.pdbx_seq_one_letter_code
_entity_poly.pdbx_strand_id
1 'polypeptide(L)'
;MTQDIVIILSVLGVVGQVLIVLAMVVGVLALAGVRGPLDAIRNLLWGYELWGAFVVAAVATGGSLFYSQVVHFVPCEFCWFQRVLMYPLSILTLLIAIRGDNRAARYLIPLPVVGAGTSIYHMLIEQHVVEEPHACSVSAPGGCGLNWIANHSFGYLTIPTLALTAFLLLIGFLVLASTGESEVPATLPAHAER
;
A
#
# COMPACT_ATOMS: atom_id res chain seq x y z
N MET A 1 -16.94 -19.72 -2.38
CA MET A 1 -15.52 -19.52 -2.74
C MET A 1 -15.22 -18.08 -3.17
N THR A 2 -15.84 -17.53 -4.21
CA THR A 2 -15.57 -16.16 -4.67
C THR A 2 -15.94 -15.12 -3.61
N GLN A 3 -17.08 -15.29 -2.96
CA GLN A 3 -17.56 -14.38 -1.91
C GLN A 3 -16.68 -14.41 -0.66
N ASP A 4 -16.17 -15.58 -0.28
CA ASP A 4 -15.27 -15.72 0.88
C ASP A 4 -13.95 -14.95 0.67
N ILE A 5 -13.40 -14.97 -0.55
CA ILE A 5 -12.18 -14.23 -0.89
C ILE A 5 -12.44 -12.72 -0.86
N VAL A 6 -13.60 -12.25 -1.35
CA VAL A 6 -13.97 -10.83 -1.27
C VAL A 6 -14.06 -10.39 0.20
N ILE A 7 -14.66 -11.21 1.07
CA ILE A 7 -14.74 -10.92 2.51
C ILE A 7 -13.33 -10.89 3.13
N ILE A 8 -12.48 -11.87 2.81
CA ILE A 8 -11.09 -11.90 3.32
C ILE A 8 -10.33 -10.64 2.92
N LEU A 9 -10.39 -10.25 1.64
CA LEU A 9 -9.73 -9.02 1.15
C LEU A 9 -10.29 -7.77 1.83
N SER A 10 -11.59 -7.73 2.08
CA SER A 10 -12.25 -6.62 2.80
C SER A 10 -11.80 -6.56 4.26
N VAL A 11 -11.72 -7.69 4.95
CA VAL A 11 -11.20 -7.76 6.34
C VAL A 11 -9.74 -7.34 6.40
N LEU A 12 -8.90 -7.80 5.45
CA LEU A 12 -7.51 -7.36 5.36
C LEU A 12 -7.42 -5.85 5.12
N GLY A 13 -8.32 -5.29 4.30
CA GLY A 13 -8.42 -3.85 4.10
C GLY A 13 -8.71 -3.09 5.40
N VAL A 14 -9.71 -3.54 6.18
CA VAL A 14 -10.04 -2.94 7.49
C VAL A 14 -8.87 -3.04 8.46
N VAL A 15 -8.24 -4.21 8.56
CA VAL A 15 -7.05 -4.40 9.41
C VAL A 15 -5.94 -3.43 8.98
N GLY A 16 -5.70 -3.29 7.66
CA GLY A 16 -4.72 -2.33 7.13
C GLY A 16 -5.05 -0.88 7.52
N GLN A 17 -6.32 -0.47 7.47
CA GLN A 17 -6.75 0.86 7.88
C GLN A 17 -6.52 1.11 9.38
N VAL A 18 -6.83 0.13 10.22
CA VAL A 18 -6.55 0.21 11.67
C VAL A 18 -5.04 0.37 11.91
N LEU A 19 -4.21 -0.40 11.21
CA LEU A 19 -2.75 -0.27 11.31
C LEU A 19 -2.26 1.12 10.89
N ILE A 20 -2.83 1.71 9.83
CA ILE A 20 -2.51 3.06 9.38
C ILE A 20 -2.88 4.09 10.45
N VAL A 21 -4.08 3.99 11.04
CA VAL A 21 -4.50 4.88 12.11
C VAL A 21 -3.57 4.78 13.32
N LEU A 22 -3.23 3.57 13.74
CA LEU A 22 -2.27 3.33 14.83
C LEU A 22 -0.88 3.92 14.49
N ALA A 23 -0.39 3.72 13.27
CA ALA A 23 0.88 4.28 12.83
C ALA A 23 0.86 5.82 12.81
N MET A 24 -0.25 6.43 12.40
CA MET A 24 -0.43 7.88 12.46
C MET A 24 -0.42 8.41 13.89
N VAL A 25 -1.13 7.75 14.80
CA VAL A 25 -1.13 8.11 16.24
C VAL A 25 0.28 8.04 16.81
N VAL A 26 0.99 6.94 16.55
CA VAL A 26 2.38 6.77 17.00
C VAL A 26 3.30 7.83 16.39
N GLY A 27 3.12 8.16 15.11
CA GLY A 27 3.85 9.23 14.45
C GLY A 27 3.63 10.61 15.11
N VAL A 28 2.37 10.95 15.42
CA VAL A 28 2.02 12.19 16.13
C VAL A 28 2.63 12.21 17.53
N LEU A 29 2.56 11.12 18.28
CA LEU A 29 3.19 11.00 19.61
C LEU A 29 4.70 11.18 19.54
N ALA A 30 5.35 10.60 18.54
CA ALA A 30 6.79 10.75 18.31
C ALA A 30 7.17 12.22 17.99
N LEU A 31 6.35 12.92 17.20
CA LEU A 31 6.53 14.36 16.94
C LEU A 31 6.31 15.21 18.20
N ALA A 32 5.43 14.78 19.10
CA ALA A 32 5.21 15.41 20.42
C ALA A 32 6.32 15.07 21.45
N GLY A 33 7.36 14.30 21.04
CA GLY A 33 8.50 13.95 21.91
C GLY A 33 8.37 12.59 22.61
N VAL A 34 7.25 11.88 22.48
CA VAL A 34 7.03 10.54 23.05
C VAL A 34 7.48 9.48 22.05
N ARG A 35 8.75 9.08 22.09
CA ARG A 35 9.36 8.17 21.11
C ARG A 35 9.22 6.68 21.46
N GLY A 36 8.92 6.33 22.69
CA GLY A 36 8.84 4.93 23.14
C GLY A 36 7.96 4.00 22.29
N PRO A 37 6.73 4.38 21.88
CA PRO A 37 5.90 3.56 21.01
C PRO A 37 6.51 3.37 19.60
N LEU A 38 7.16 4.39 19.04
CA LEU A 38 7.82 4.31 17.75
C LEU A 38 9.02 3.34 17.80
N ASP A 39 9.83 3.43 18.86
CA ASP A 39 10.98 2.56 19.05
C ASP A 39 10.55 1.11 19.26
N ALA A 40 9.44 0.89 19.97
CA ALA A 40 8.85 -0.45 20.14
C ALA A 40 8.42 -1.06 18.79
N ILE A 41 7.75 -0.29 17.92
CA ILE A 41 7.35 -0.74 16.57
C ILE A 41 8.58 -1.02 15.71
N ARG A 42 9.58 -0.15 15.74
CA ARG A 42 10.84 -0.33 15.01
C ARG A 42 11.55 -1.61 15.43
N ASN A 43 11.66 -1.86 16.74
CA ASN A 43 12.29 -3.05 17.27
C ASN A 43 11.51 -4.33 16.93
N LEU A 44 10.16 -4.26 16.92
CA LEU A 44 9.31 -5.39 16.56
C LEU A 44 9.44 -5.76 15.08
N LEU A 45 9.54 -4.76 14.20
CA LEU A 45 9.60 -4.94 12.75
C LEU A 45 11.03 -5.03 12.22
N TRP A 46 12.04 -4.91 13.08
CA TRP A 46 13.44 -4.91 12.68
C TRP A 46 13.80 -6.11 11.79
N GLY A 47 14.26 -5.80 10.57
CA GLY A 47 14.61 -6.79 9.56
C GLY A 47 13.44 -7.38 8.76
N TYR A 48 12.19 -7.07 9.11
CA TYR A 48 11.00 -7.54 8.40
C TYR A 48 10.27 -6.44 7.62
N GLU A 49 10.76 -5.19 7.66
CA GLU A 49 10.11 -4.03 7.03
C GLU A 49 9.94 -4.23 5.52
N LEU A 50 10.99 -4.69 4.83
CA LEU A 50 10.96 -4.95 3.38
C LEU A 50 10.06 -6.13 3.02
N TRP A 51 10.03 -7.17 3.86
CA TRP A 51 9.12 -8.29 3.69
C TRP A 51 7.67 -7.87 3.93
N GLY A 52 7.42 -6.98 4.91
CA GLY A 52 6.10 -6.38 5.13
C GLY A 52 5.63 -5.58 3.90
N ALA A 53 6.51 -4.76 3.33
CA ALA A 53 6.23 -4.04 2.08
C ALA A 53 5.90 -5.00 0.92
N PHE A 54 6.70 -6.05 0.74
CA PHE A 54 6.44 -7.06 -0.29
C PHE A 54 5.09 -7.77 -0.10
N VAL A 55 4.78 -8.23 1.12
CA VAL A 55 3.51 -8.92 1.40
C VAL A 55 2.31 -8.02 1.09
N VAL A 56 2.35 -6.75 1.49
CA VAL A 56 1.29 -5.78 1.18
C VAL A 56 1.14 -5.61 -0.35
N ALA A 57 2.24 -5.40 -1.07
CA ALA A 57 2.21 -5.23 -2.52
C ALA A 57 1.73 -6.50 -3.25
N ALA A 58 2.16 -7.68 -2.79
CA ALA A 58 1.77 -8.97 -3.37
C ALA A 58 0.27 -9.26 -3.16
N VAL A 59 -0.24 -9.02 -1.93
CA VAL A 59 -1.67 -9.18 -1.62
C VAL A 59 -2.52 -8.19 -2.43
N ALA A 60 -2.11 -6.93 -2.54
CA ALA A 60 -2.81 -5.93 -3.33
C ALA A 60 -2.82 -6.29 -4.82
N THR A 61 -1.69 -6.75 -5.36
CA THR A 61 -1.57 -7.23 -6.76
C THR A 61 -2.44 -8.45 -6.99
N GLY A 62 -2.36 -9.46 -6.11
CA GLY A 62 -3.17 -10.68 -6.20
C GLY A 62 -4.67 -10.40 -6.09
N GLY A 63 -5.08 -9.52 -5.16
CA GLY A 63 -6.46 -9.08 -5.02
C GLY A 63 -6.97 -8.35 -6.28
N SER A 64 -6.16 -7.46 -6.84
CA SER A 64 -6.48 -6.75 -8.09
C SER A 64 -6.66 -7.70 -9.27
N LEU A 65 -5.80 -8.72 -9.39
CA LEU A 65 -5.92 -9.77 -10.42
C LEU A 65 -7.15 -10.63 -10.18
N PHE A 66 -7.43 -11.01 -8.93
CA PHE A 66 -8.61 -11.77 -8.57
C PHE A 66 -9.90 -11.05 -8.99
N TYR A 67 -10.05 -9.76 -8.68
CA TYR A 67 -11.22 -8.98 -9.06
C TYR A 67 -11.41 -8.91 -10.58
N SER A 68 -10.34 -8.82 -11.37
CA SER A 68 -10.46 -8.70 -12.83
C SER A 68 -10.52 -10.03 -13.56
N GLN A 69 -9.79 -11.07 -13.11
CA GLN A 69 -9.69 -12.33 -13.84
C GLN A 69 -10.69 -13.39 -13.37
N VAL A 70 -11.07 -13.34 -12.08
CA VAL A 70 -11.97 -14.34 -11.49
C VAL A 70 -13.40 -13.78 -11.31
N VAL A 71 -13.51 -12.55 -10.82
CA VAL A 71 -14.81 -11.89 -10.63
C VAL A 71 -15.28 -11.17 -11.89
N HIS A 72 -14.37 -10.98 -12.87
CA HIS A 72 -14.61 -10.30 -14.15
C HIS A 72 -15.06 -8.85 -14.03
N PHE A 73 -14.63 -8.14 -12.97
CA PHE A 73 -14.81 -6.70 -12.89
C PHE A 73 -13.96 -6.01 -13.96
N VAL A 74 -14.60 -5.20 -14.79
CA VAL A 74 -13.90 -4.43 -15.82
C VAL A 74 -13.14 -3.28 -15.16
N PRO A 75 -11.79 -3.27 -15.20
CA PRO A 75 -11.04 -2.20 -14.58
C PRO A 75 -11.21 -0.89 -15.35
N CYS A 76 -11.58 0.16 -14.64
CA CYS A 76 -11.62 1.52 -15.16
C CYS A 76 -10.21 2.07 -15.40
N GLU A 77 -10.10 3.25 -15.98
CA GLU A 77 -8.82 3.88 -16.29
C GLU A 77 -7.97 4.13 -15.04
N PHE A 78 -8.54 4.67 -13.96
CA PHE A 78 -7.84 4.87 -12.70
C PHE A 78 -7.40 3.56 -12.03
N CYS A 79 -8.17 2.49 -12.19
CA CYS A 79 -7.76 1.16 -11.77
C CYS A 79 -6.48 0.71 -12.52
N TRP A 80 -6.36 1.05 -13.80
CA TRP A 80 -5.16 0.75 -14.58
C TRP A 80 -3.95 1.56 -14.10
N PHE A 81 -4.10 2.85 -13.81
CA PHE A 81 -3.01 3.66 -13.23
C PHE A 81 -2.52 3.08 -11.89
N GLN A 82 -3.44 2.68 -11.00
CA GLN A 82 -3.07 2.03 -9.75
C GLN A 82 -2.31 0.71 -9.97
N ARG A 83 -2.70 -0.08 -10.97
CA ARG A 83 -2.02 -1.33 -11.34
C ARG A 83 -0.62 -1.10 -11.88
N VAL A 84 -0.45 -0.13 -12.79
CA VAL A 84 0.85 0.23 -13.37
C VAL A 84 1.85 0.61 -12.28
N LEU A 85 1.40 1.18 -11.17
CA LEU A 85 2.24 1.51 -10.02
C LEU A 85 2.44 0.32 -9.08
N MET A 86 1.38 -0.43 -8.76
CA MET A 86 1.40 -1.49 -7.76
C MET A 86 2.14 -2.76 -8.24
N TYR A 87 1.98 -3.16 -9.51
CA TYR A 87 2.56 -4.41 -10.01
C TYR A 87 4.10 -4.37 -10.03
N PRO A 88 4.74 -3.30 -10.56
CA PRO A 88 6.18 -3.15 -10.43
C PRO A 88 6.64 -3.08 -8.97
N LEU A 89 5.87 -2.39 -8.09
CA LEU A 89 6.20 -2.33 -6.67
C LEU A 89 6.26 -3.72 -6.01
N SER A 90 5.37 -4.66 -6.39
CA SER A 90 5.41 -6.00 -5.83
C SER A 90 6.70 -6.76 -6.20
N ILE A 91 7.20 -6.57 -7.42
CA ILE A 91 8.45 -7.17 -7.89
C ILE A 91 9.67 -6.47 -7.25
N LEU A 92 9.66 -5.15 -7.24
CA LEU A 92 10.78 -4.35 -6.73
C LEU A 92 10.94 -4.53 -5.22
N THR A 93 9.84 -4.55 -4.45
CA THR A 93 9.89 -4.81 -3.00
C THR A 93 10.38 -6.22 -2.69
N LEU A 94 10.00 -7.23 -3.49
CA LEU A 94 10.57 -8.58 -3.37
C LEU A 94 12.08 -8.59 -3.60
N LEU A 95 12.54 -7.93 -4.66
CA LEU A 95 13.97 -7.91 -5.01
C LEU A 95 14.81 -7.25 -3.91
N ILE A 96 14.36 -6.10 -3.37
CA ILE A 96 15.10 -5.43 -2.28
C ILE A 96 14.99 -6.21 -0.97
N ALA A 97 13.87 -6.90 -0.69
CA ALA A 97 13.70 -7.75 0.48
C ALA A 97 14.67 -8.95 0.46
N ILE A 98 14.80 -9.64 -0.69
CA ILE A 98 15.75 -10.75 -0.86
C ILE A 98 17.19 -10.28 -0.69
N ARG A 99 17.50 -9.06 -1.16
CA ARG A 99 18.86 -8.49 -1.05
C ARG A 99 19.16 -7.86 0.30
N GLY A 100 18.16 -7.61 1.12
CA GLY A 100 18.29 -6.87 2.38
C GLY A 100 18.72 -5.42 2.16
N ASP A 101 18.39 -4.83 0.99
CA ASP A 101 18.83 -3.48 0.63
C ASP A 101 17.83 -2.43 1.10
N ASN A 102 17.97 -2.03 2.36
CA ASN A 102 17.13 -0.99 2.97
C ASN A 102 17.34 0.39 2.33
N ARG A 103 18.53 0.65 1.76
CA ARG A 103 18.83 1.93 1.08
C ARG A 103 18.01 2.12 -0.19
N ALA A 104 17.76 1.02 -0.90
CA ALA A 104 16.94 1.06 -2.11
C ALA A 104 15.48 1.42 -1.82
N ALA A 105 14.98 1.16 -0.59
CA ALA A 105 13.59 1.45 -0.20
C ALA A 105 13.20 2.92 -0.45
N ARG A 106 14.08 3.87 -0.14
CA ARG A 106 13.81 5.32 -0.33
C ARG A 106 13.51 5.71 -1.78
N TYR A 107 14.10 5.01 -2.75
CA TYR A 107 13.89 5.29 -4.17
C TYR A 107 12.56 4.74 -4.68
N LEU A 108 11.94 3.82 -3.96
CA LEU A 108 10.63 3.27 -4.29
C LEU A 108 9.48 4.11 -3.72
N ILE A 109 9.70 4.93 -2.68
CA ILE A 109 8.67 5.74 -2.01
C ILE A 109 7.84 6.62 -2.97
N PRO A 110 8.41 7.26 -4.01
CA PRO A 110 7.63 8.09 -4.92
C PRO A 110 6.49 7.33 -5.63
N LEU A 111 6.68 6.03 -5.94
CA LEU A 111 5.65 5.24 -6.63
C LEU A 111 4.37 5.08 -5.81
N PRO A 112 4.41 4.59 -4.55
CA PRO A 112 3.19 4.49 -3.75
C PRO A 112 2.63 5.85 -3.34
N VAL A 113 3.42 6.92 -3.29
CA VAL A 113 2.91 8.30 -3.07
C VAL A 113 2.03 8.73 -4.24
N VAL A 114 2.48 8.56 -5.48
CA VAL A 114 1.68 8.82 -6.68
C VAL A 114 0.45 7.90 -6.71
N GLY A 115 0.62 6.62 -6.34
CA GLY A 115 -0.48 5.66 -6.24
C GLY A 115 -1.55 6.05 -5.21
N ALA A 116 -1.14 6.57 -4.06
CA ALA A 116 -2.07 7.11 -3.06
C ALA A 116 -2.83 8.34 -3.59
N GLY A 117 -2.14 9.26 -4.27
CA GLY A 117 -2.76 10.42 -4.92
C GLY A 117 -3.81 10.02 -5.97
N THR A 118 -3.49 9.07 -6.84
CA THR A 118 -4.45 8.52 -7.82
C THR A 118 -5.63 7.83 -7.14
N SER A 119 -5.41 7.13 -6.04
CA SER A 119 -6.49 6.46 -5.30
C SER A 119 -7.43 7.48 -4.64
N ILE A 120 -6.88 8.54 -4.05
CA ILE A 120 -7.69 9.63 -3.47
C ILE A 120 -8.54 10.30 -4.55
N TYR A 121 -7.95 10.65 -5.69
CA TYR A 121 -8.68 11.25 -6.81
C TYR A 121 -9.80 10.33 -7.33
N HIS A 122 -9.52 9.02 -7.45
CA HIS A 122 -10.52 8.03 -7.84
C HIS A 122 -11.68 7.94 -6.84
N MET A 123 -11.39 8.00 -5.52
CA MET A 123 -12.42 8.04 -4.48
C MET A 123 -13.30 9.29 -4.58
N LEU A 124 -12.74 10.46 -4.91
CA LEU A 124 -13.48 11.69 -5.10
C LEU A 124 -14.47 11.60 -6.29
N ILE A 125 -14.07 10.91 -7.37
CA ILE A 125 -14.96 10.62 -8.51
C ILE A 125 -16.06 9.66 -8.08
N GLU A 126 -15.74 8.57 -7.37
CA GLU A 126 -16.72 7.59 -6.90
C GLU A 126 -17.76 8.21 -5.96
N GLN A 127 -17.35 9.21 -5.16
CA GLN A 127 -18.25 9.96 -4.28
C GLN A 127 -18.96 11.14 -4.96
N HIS A 128 -18.79 11.30 -6.28
CA HIS A 128 -19.36 12.40 -7.06
C HIS A 128 -18.96 13.81 -6.59
N VAL A 129 -17.82 13.93 -5.91
CA VAL A 129 -17.24 15.23 -5.49
C VAL A 129 -16.57 15.92 -6.67
N VAL A 130 -16.00 15.14 -7.58
CA VAL A 130 -15.35 15.61 -8.82
C VAL A 130 -16.05 14.96 -10.01
N GLU A 131 -16.26 15.75 -11.07
CA GLU A 131 -16.83 15.24 -12.32
C GLU A 131 -15.94 14.16 -12.95
N GLU A 132 -16.59 13.13 -13.47
CA GLU A 132 -15.90 12.01 -14.10
C GLU A 132 -15.25 12.44 -15.42
N PRO A 133 -13.96 12.20 -15.63
CA PRO A 133 -13.30 12.46 -16.92
C PRO A 133 -13.90 11.62 -18.05
N HIS A 134 -13.97 12.16 -19.26
CA HIS A 134 -14.47 11.45 -20.45
C HIS A 134 -13.78 10.12 -20.72
N ALA A 135 -12.50 10.00 -20.36
CA ALA A 135 -11.72 8.77 -20.49
C ALA A 135 -12.32 7.59 -19.70
N CYS A 136 -12.90 7.86 -18.53
CA CYS A 136 -13.56 6.83 -17.69
C CYS A 136 -14.80 6.24 -18.36
N SER A 137 -15.62 7.05 -19.01
CA SER A 137 -16.84 6.60 -19.67
C SER A 137 -16.59 5.71 -20.89
N VAL A 138 -15.41 5.82 -21.49
CA VAL A 138 -14.99 5.02 -22.66
C VAL A 138 -14.32 3.70 -22.25
N SER A 139 -13.60 3.70 -21.11
CA SER A 139 -12.77 2.56 -20.69
C SER A 139 -13.53 1.45 -19.99
N ALA A 140 -14.65 1.77 -19.31
CA ALA A 140 -15.42 0.76 -18.57
C ALA A 140 -16.93 1.02 -18.66
N PRO A 141 -17.76 -0.03 -18.84
CA PRO A 141 -19.22 0.10 -18.75
C PRO A 141 -19.62 0.62 -17.36
N GLY A 142 -20.18 1.83 -17.29
CA GLY A 142 -20.57 2.48 -16.05
C GLY A 142 -19.53 3.41 -15.44
N GLY A 143 -18.41 3.65 -16.13
CA GLY A 143 -17.40 4.64 -15.75
C GLY A 143 -16.51 4.28 -14.57
N CYS A 144 -15.84 5.28 -14.01
CA CYS A 144 -14.99 5.13 -12.82
C CYS A 144 -15.76 5.30 -11.49
N GLY A 145 -17.00 5.73 -11.54
CA GLY A 145 -17.84 5.96 -10.36
C GLY A 145 -18.58 4.72 -9.85
N LEU A 146 -18.45 3.56 -10.52
CA LEU A 146 -19.14 2.32 -10.13
C LEU A 146 -18.48 1.66 -8.93
N ASN A 147 -19.24 1.55 -7.84
CA ASN A 147 -18.84 0.79 -6.67
C ASN A 147 -19.19 -0.70 -6.81
N TRP A 148 -18.21 -1.51 -7.24
CA TRP A 148 -18.39 -2.94 -7.51
C TRP A 148 -18.54 -3.81 -6.26
N ILE A 149 -18.05 -3.35 -5.10
CA ILE A 149 -17.97 -4.14 -3.85
C ILE A 149 -18.93 -3.66 -2.74
N ALA A 150 -19.69 -2.57 -2.95
CA ALA A 150 -20.55 -1.99 -1.93
C ALA A 150 -21.54 -2.98 -1.31
N ASN A 151 -22.06 -3.93 -2.12
CA ASN A 151 -23.05 -4.91 -1.67
C ASN A 151 -22.44 -6.14 -0.98
N HIS A 152 -21.10 -6.32 -1.02
CA HIS A 152 -20.42 -7.50 -0.56
C HIS A 152 -19.43 -7.24 0.59
N SER A 153 -19.21 -5.97 0.95
CA SER A 153 -18.28 -5.56 2.01
C SER A 153 -18.91 -4.47 2.88
N PHE A 154 -18.22 -4.04 3.91
CA PHE A 154 -18.67 -3.09 4.95
C PHE A 154 -19.25 -1.74 4.44
N GLY A 155 -19.83 -1.67 3.28
CA GLY A 155 -20.55 -0.54 2.70
C GLY A 155 -19.67 0.64 2.25
N TYR A 156 -18.61 0.99 2.99
CA TYR A 156 -17.66 2.07 2.68
C TYR A 156 -16.39 1.59 1.98
N LEU A 157 -16.14 0.28 2.00
CA LEU A 157 -14.97 -0.32 1.35
C LEU A 157 -15.21 -0.43 -0.15
N THR A 158 -14.40 0.30 -0.89
CA THR A 158 -14.40 0.32 -2.35
C THR A 158 -13.04 -0.13 -2.87
N ILE A 159 -12.93 -0.44 -4.16
CA ILE A 159 -11.64 -0.84 -4.76
C ILE A 159 -10.58 0.27 -4.58
N PRO A 160 -10.88 1.57 -4.86
CA PRO A 160 -9.91 2.63 -4.61
C PRO A 160 -9.55 2.82 -3.13
N THR A 161 -10.48 2.55 -2.19
CA THR A 161 -10.15 2.58 -0.74
C THR A 161 -9.16 1.49 -0.36
N LEU A 162 -9.33 0.28 -0.89
CA LEU A 162 -8.39 -0.83 -0.67
C LEU A 162 -7.01 -0.52 -1.28
N ALA A 163 -6.98 0.07 -2.48
CA ALA A 163 -5.74 0.49 -3.13
C ALA A 163 -5.02 1.59 -2.34
N LEU A 164 -5.76 2.60 -1.84
CA LEU A 164 -5.22 3.65 -0.98
C LEU A 164 -4.60 3.06 0.29
N THR A 165 -5.32 2.13 0.95
CA THR A 165 -4.82 1.43 2.13
C THR A 165 -3.50 0.72 1.86
N ALA A 166 -3.40 -0.01 0.74
CA ALA A 166 -2.18 -0.71 0.35
C ALA A 166 -1.02 0.28 0.09
N PHE A 167 -1.25 1.37 -0.64
CA PHE A 167 -0.22 2.37 -0.91
C PHE A 167 0.26 3.07 0.38
N LEU A 168 -0.63 3.41 1.30
CA LEU A 168 -0.25 4.03 2.58
C LEU A 168 0.57 3.06 3.45
N LEU A 169 0.21 1.78 3.51
CA LEU A 169 1.01 0.77 4.20
C LEU A 169 2.40 0.61 3.57
N LEU A 170 2.48 0.60 2.24
CA LEU A 170 3.75 0.55 1.51
C LEU A 170 4.64 1.74 1.85
N ILE A 171 4.08 2.96 1.87
CA ILE A 171 4.82 4.16 2.28
C ILE A 171 5.36 3.97 3.70
N GLY A 172 4.52 3.51 4.63
CA GLY A 172 4.93 3.27 6.02
C GLY A 172 6.10 2.28 6.14
N PHE A 173 6.00 1.11 5.51
CA PHE A 173 7.06 0.11 5.54
C PHE A 173 8.35 0.58 4.85
N LEU A 174 8.25 1.23 3.69
CA LEU A 174 9.43 1.75 2.97
C LEU A 174 10.12 2.88 3.73
N VAL A 175 9.36 3.75 4.41
CA VAL A 175 9.92 4.79 5.29
C VAL A 175 10.62 4.16 6.48
N LEU A 176 9.99 3.19 7.16
CA LEU A 176 10.62 2.48 8.28
C LEU A 176 11.93 1.81 7.84
N ALA A 177 11.93 1.08 6.73
CA ALA A 177 13.12 0.44 6.19
C ALA A 177 14.23 1.45 5.87
N SER A 178 13.89 2.59 5.24
CA SER A 178 14.87 3.60 4.84
C SER A 178 15.49 4.37 6.02
N THR A 179 14.78 4.47 7.15
CA THR A 179 15.24 5.21 8.34
C THR A 179 15.96 4.32 9.35
N GLY A 180 15.74 3.00 9.32
CA GLY A 180 16.38 2.05 10.25
C GLY A 180 17.91 1.95 10.08
N GLU A 181 18.43 2.25 8.91
CA GLU A 181 19.87 2.16 8.61
C GLU A 181 20.69 3.35 9.13
N SER A 182 20.06 4.45 9.47
CA SER A 182 20.76 5.66 9.97
C SER A 182 21.30 5.51 11.39
N GLU A 183 20.93 4.43 12.10
CA GLU A 183 21.34 4.19 13.50
C GLU A 183 22.41 3.12 13.68
N VAL A 184 22.94 2.51 12.60
CA VAL A 184 24.11 1.65 12.71
C VAL A 184 25.32 2.54 12.93
N PRO A 185 25.94 2.55 14.15
CA PRO A 185 27.15 3.33 14.39
C PRO A 185 28.23 2.87 13.42
N ALA A 186 28.92 3.81 12.79
CA ALA A 186 30.10 3.57 11.93
C ALA A 186 31.32 3.08 12.74
N THR A 187 31.14 2.16 13.68
CA THR A 187 32.17 1.56 14.53
C THR A 187 32.27 0.06 14.28
N LEU A 188 32.53 -0.32 13.03
CA LEU A 188 33.27 -1.55 12.78
C LEU A 188 34.68 -1.17 12.33
N PRO A 189 35.72 -1.54 13.07
CA PRO A 189 37.08 -1.28 12.67
C PRO A 189 37.40 -2.03 11.37
N ALA A 190 37.97 -1.31 10.39
CA ALA A 190 38.45 -1.84 9.11
C ALA A 190 39.70 -2.71 9.32
N HIS A 191 39.59 -3.81 10.07
CA HIS A 191 40.69 -4.77 10.29
C HIS A 191 40.14 -6.20 10.26
N ALA A 192 39.93 -6.75 9.08
CA ALA A 192 40.02 -8.18 8.81
C ALA A 192 40.14 -8.47 7.30
N GLU A 193 41.01 -7.75 6.60
CA GLU A 193 41.57 -8.24 5.33
C GLU A 193 43.06 -8.49 5.53
N ARG A 194 43.39 -9.73 5.88
CA ARG A 194 44.69 -10.39 5.55
C ARG A 194 44.46 -11.88 5.39
#